data_72e850d85eaded5e1d85ed49a968e472
#
_entry.id   72e850d85eaded5e1d85ed49a968e472
#
_cell.length_a   1.000
_cell.length_b   1.000
_cell.length_c   1.000
_cell.angle_alpha   90.00
_cell.angle_beta   90.00
_cell.angle_gamma   90.00
#
_symmetry.space_group_name_H-M   'P 1'
#
loop_
_entity.id
_entity.type
_entity.pdbx_description
1 polymer ?
#
loop_
_entity_poly.entity_id
_entity_poly.type
_entity_poly.pdbx_seq_one_letter_code
_entity_poly.pdbx_strand_id
1 'polypeptide(L)'
;MENYNALQRISTFVLFGVLPLCSVSVYGQEKPYTEGSVWYITMIRVKPGMMDVYMRDVLPMRKKIDEEAKKLGLVVSNHILTGPATGRDDFDVMFLVEYKNWAAFDGINARYDAITSKIIGSEEKQVQIMTKRTEVREILGEKAMQELIAK
;
A
#
# COMPACT_ATOMS: atom_id res chain seq x y z
N MET A 1 60.35 -5.21 -73.50
CA MET A 1 59.96 -6.62 -73.60
C MET A 1 59.99 -7.20 -72.23
N GLU A 2 58.83 -7.64 -71.94
CA GLU A 2 58.38 -8.68 -71.07
C GLU A 2 58.11 -8.36 -69.59
N ASN A 3 56.81 -8.38 -69.33
CA ASN A 3 56.10 -8.38 -68.09
C ASN A 3 56.38 -9.61 -67.23
N TYR A 4 56.42 -9.44 -65.93
CA TYR A 4 55.91 -10.50 -65.04
C TYR A 4 55.24 -9.88 -63.80
N ASN A 5 53.94 -10.05 -63.84
CA ASN A 5 53.04 -9.82 -62.71
C ASN A 5 53.24 -10.91 -61.65
N ALA A 6 53.62 -10.54 -60.45
CA ALA A 6 53.56 -11.42 -59.29
C ALA A 6 52.36 -11.01 -58.41
N LEU A 7 51.30 -11.81 -58.52
CA LEU A 7 50.11 -11.74 -57.67
C LEU A 7 50.48 -12.14 -56.23
N GLN A 8 50.52 -11.16 -55.33
CA GLN A 8 50.68 -11.39 -53.89
C GLN A 8 49.30 -11.70 -53.29
N ARG A 9 49.03 -12.99 -52.99
CA ARG A 9 47.86 -13.45 -52.27
C ARG A 9 48.00 -13.04 -50.78
N ILE A 10 47.23 -12.05 -50.36
CA ILE A 10 47.11 -11.70 -48.96
C ILE A 10 46.05 -12.67 -48.38
N SER A 11 46.54 -13.59 -47.53
CA SER A 11 45.66 -14.51 -46.79
C SER A 11 45.23 -13.78 -45.51
N THR A 12 43.98 -13.33 -45.47
CA THR A 12 43.39 -12.70 -44.29
C THR A 12 42.93 -13.80 -43.32
N PHE A 13 43.73 -13.98 -42.28
CA PHE A 13 43.33 -14.79 -41.13
C PHE A 13 42.32 -14.00 -40.28
N VAL A 14 41.03 -14.39 -40.38
CA VAL A 14 39.99 -13.91 -39.49
C VAL A 14 40.11 -14.69 -38.18
N LEU A 15 40.67 -14.04 -37.17
CA LEU A 15 40.72 -14.60 -35.81
C LEU A 15 39.39 -14.40 -35.14
N PHE A 16 38.54 -15.43 -35.11
CA PHE A 16 37.28 -15.46 -34.35
C PHE A 16 37.63 -15.57 -32.87
N GLY A 17 37.66 -14.42 -32.20
CA GLY A 17 37.78 -14.37 -30.75
C GLY A 17 36.50 -14.84 -30.09
N VAL A 18 36.49 -16.05 -29.55
CA VAL A 18 35.42 -16.56 -28.67
C VAL A 18 35.55 -15.84 -27.33
N LEU A 19 34.74 -14.81 -27.08
CA LEU A 19 34.57 -14.21 -25.76
C LEU A 19 33.83 -15.21 -24.86
N PRO A 20 34.44 -15.64 -23.73
CA PRO A 20 33.69 -16.45 -22.77
C PRO A 20 32.63 -15.55 -22.11
N LEU A 21 31.33 -15.88 -22.31
CA LEU A 21 30.24 -15.33 -21.50
C LEU A 21 30.42 -15.85 -20.08
N CYS A 22 31.06 -15.05 -19.22
CA CYS A 22 31.00 -15.26 -17.78
C CYS A 22 29.59 -15.01 -17.32
N SER A 23 28.81 -16.08 -17.12
CA SER A 23 27.52 -16.02 -16.43
C SER A 23 27.78 -15.65 -14.97
N VAL A 24 27.65 -14.37 -14.63
CA VAL A 24 27.65 -13.92 -13.25
C VAL A 24 26.33 -14.39 -12.62
N SER A 25 26.36 -15.51 -11.92
CA SER A 25 25.26 -15.93 -11.06
C SER A 25 25.13 -14.91 -9.94
N VAL A 26 24.19 -13.96 -10.07
CA VAL A 26 23.80 -13.08 -8.97
C VAL A 26 23.09 -13.96 -7.94
N TYR A 27 23.80 -14.44 -6.96
CA TYR A 27 23.22 -15.03 -5.76
C TYR A 27 22.51 -13.89 -5.03
N GLY A 28 21.19 -13.74 -5.28
CA GLY A 28 20.34 -12.89 -4.46
C GLY A 28 20.44 -13.37 -3.02
N GLN A 29 20.91 -12.52 -2.11
CA GLN A 29 20.89 -12.84 -0.69
C GLN A 29 19.45 -13.18 -0.28
N GLU A 30 19.26 -14.36 0.28
CA GLU A 30 17.95 -14.78 0.77
C GLU A 30 17.49 -13.82 1.86
N LYS A 31 16.32 -13.19 1.68
CA LYS A 31 15.77 -12.27 2.68
C LYS A 31 15.51 -13.00 3.99
N PRO A 32 15.90 -12.45 5.15
CA PRO A 32 15.65 -13.07 6.46
C PRO A 32 14.18 -12.99 6.90
N TYR A 33 13.28 -12.57 6.00
CA TYR A 33 11.85 -12.41 6.24
C TYR A 33 11.03 -12.79 5.02
N THR A 34 9.75 -13.03 5.24
CA THR A 34 8.71 -13.11 4.21
C THR A 34 7.80 -11.88 4.32
N GLU A 35 7.22 -11.48 3.20
CA GLU A 35 6.25 -10.39 3.15
C GLU A 35 4.87 -10.94 3.53
N GLY A 36 4.24 -10.33 4.54
CA GLY A 36 2.89 -10.61 4.99
C GLY A 36 1.85 -9.68 4.36
N SER A 37 0.81 -9.36 5.10
CA SER A 37 -0.25 -8.44 4.70
C SER A 37 0.22 -6.98 4.61
N VAL A 38 -0.56 -6.13 3.95
CA VAL A 38 -0.36 -4.68 3.96
C VAL A 38 -1.39 -4.06 4.88
N TRP A 39 -0.94 -3.25 5.82
CA TRP A 39 -1.76 -2.56 6.80
C TRP A 39 -1.92 -1.09 6.42
N TYR A 40 -3.16 -0.63 6.28
CA TYR A 40 -3.46 0.80 6.17
C TYR A 40 -3.81 1.33 7.54
N ILE A 41 -3.06 2.33 7.99
CA ILE A 41 -3.10 2.85 9.35
C ILE A 41 -3.56 4.30 9.30
N THR A 42 -4.65 4.63 10.01
CA THR A 42 -5.12 6.01 10.19
C THR A 42 -4.96 6.39 11.66
N MET A 43 -4.21 7.42 11.95
CA MET A 43 -3.96 7.97 13.30
C MET A 43 -4.84 9.20 13.53
N ILE A 44 -5.63 9.15 14.57
CA ILE A 44 -6.68 10.15 14.84
C ILE A 44 -6.50 10.70 16.23
N ARG A 45 -6.55 12.03 16.35
CA ARG A 45 -6.72 12.74 17.60
C ARG A 45 -8.17 13.16 17.75
N VAL A 46 -8.79 12.77 18.85
CA VAL A 46 -10.12 13.22 19.22
C VAL A 46 -10.00 14.47 20.08
N LYS A 47 -10.85 15.47 19.84
CA LYS A 47 -10.83 16.70 20.63
C LYS A 47 -11.16 16.40 22.11
N PRO A 48 -10.61 17.15 23.06
CA PRO A 48 -10.84 16.93 24.49
C PRO A 48 -12.33 16.84 24.83
N GLY A 49 -12.72 15.79 25.56
CA GLY A 49 -14.10 15.55 25.97
C GLY A 49 -15.03 15.00 24.89
N MET A 50 -14.56 14.79 23.66
CA MET A 50 -15.39 14.36 22.53
C MET A 50 -15.27 12.87 22.21
N MET A 51 -14.52 12.08 22.98
CA MET A 51 -14.30 10.67 22.70
C MET A 51 -15.61 9.86 22.60
N ASP A 52 -16.49 9.99 23.57
CA ASP A 52 -17.76 9.27 23.59
C ASP A 52 -18.68 9.66 22.43
N VAL A 53 -18.70 10.96 22.09
CA VAL A 53 -19.44 11.49 20.93
C VAL A 53 -18.85 10.91 19.64
N TYR A 54 -17.54 10.95 19.50
CA TYR A 54 -16.84 10.43 18.32
C TYR A 54 -17.10 8.93 18.12
N MET A 55 -16.94 8.13 19.17
CA MET A 55 -17.14 6.68 19.10
C MET A 55 -18.59 6.32 18.80
N ARG A 56 -19.55 6.97 19.43
CA ARG A 56 -20.99 6.75 19.19
C ARG A 56 -21.39 7.06 17.76
N ASP A 57 -20.85 8.11 17.15
CA ASP A 57 -21.23 8.57 15.82
C ASP A 57 -20.45 7.85 14.71
N VAL A 58 -19.22 7.41 14.99
CA VAL A 58 -18.33 6.80 13.99
C VAL A 58 -18.44 5.29 13.95
N LEU A 59 -18.48 4.62 15.11
CA LEU A 59 -18.38 3.15 15.16
C LEU A 59 -19.49 2.42 14.41
N PRO A 60 -20.79 2.78 14.53
CA PRO A 60 -21.85 2.04 13.86
C PRO A 60 -21.74 2.09 12.33
N MET A 61 -21.34 3.24 11.80
CA MET A 61 -21.17 3.42 10.37
C MET A 61 -19.91 2.74 9.88
N ARG A 62 -18.81 2.88 10.61
CA ARG A 62 -17.55 2.20 10.30
C ARG A 62 -17.76 0.70 10.23
N LYS A 63 -18.43 0.11 11.23
CA LYS A 63 -18.75 -1.31 11.25
C LYS A 63 -19.47 -1.78 9.99
N LYS A 64 -20.50 -1.04 9.54
CA LYS A 64 -21.23 -1.39 8.30
C LYS A 64 -20.34 -1.37 7.07
N ILE A 65 -19.48 -0.35 6.93
CA ILE A 65 -18.55 -0.23 5.81
C ILE A 65 -17.54 -1.37 5.84
N ASP A 66 -16.97 -1.66 7.00
CA ASP A 66 -15.96 -2.70 7.19
C ASP A 66 -16.54 -4.11 6.93
N GLU A 67 -17.76 -4.38 7.39
CA GLU A 67 -18.46 -5.64 7.13
C GLU A 67 -18.73 -5.84 5.62
N GLU A 68 -19.14 -4.79 4.93
CA GLU A 68 -19.38 -4.86 3.49
C GLU A 68 -18.04 -5.01 2.71
N ALA A 69 -17.00 -4.26 3.08
CA ALA A 69 -15.69 -4.38 2.48
C ALA A 69 -15.11 -5.79 2.67
N LYS A 70 -15.26 -6.37 3.87
CA LYS A 70 -14.84 -7.74 4.16
C LYS A 70 -15.64 -8.77 3.37
N LYS A 71 -16.95 -8.59 3.28
CA LYS A 71 -17.85 -9.45 2.50
C LYS A 71 -17.51 -9.47 1.01
N LEU A 72 -17.05 -8.33 0.48
CA LEU A 72 -16.61 -8.20 -0.90
C LEU A 72 -15.15 -8.67 -1.11
N GLY A 73 -14.47 -9.13 -0.05
CA GLY A 73 -13.08 -9.58 -0.11
C GLY A 73 -12.05 -8.45 -0.35
N LEU A 74 -12.44 -7.20 -0.09
CA LEU A 74 -11.55 -6.05 -0.27
C LEU A 74 -10.52 -5.95 0.85
N VAL A 75 -10.89 -6.39 2.05
CA VAL A 75 -10.05 -6.37 3.25
C VAL A 75 -10.03 -7.74 3.93
N VAL A 76 -8.96 -8.03 4.62
CA VAL A 76 -8.79 -9.25 5.43
C VAL A 76 -9.36 -9.04 6.82
N SER A 77 -8.94 -7.96 7.48
CA SER A 77 -9.38 -7.61 8.83
C SER A 77 -9.41 -6.10 9.05
N ASN A 78 -10.12 -5.69 10.12
CA ASN A 78 -10.18 -4.31 10.58
C ASN A 78 -10.06 -4.30 12.10
N HIS A 79 -9.25 -3.38 12.63
CA HIS A 79 -9.09 -3.18 14.07
C HIS A 79 -9.19 -1.70 14.39
N ILE A 80 -9.69 -1.42 15.59
CA ILE A 80 -9.73 -0.09 16.17
C ILE A 80 -9.02 -0.20 17.51
N LEU A 81 -7.94 0.55 17.67
CA LEU A 81 -7.22 0.66 18.91
C LEU A 81 -7.46 2.05 19.50
N THR A 82 -7.58 2.15 20.80
CA THR A 82 -7.72 3.42 21.50
C THR A 82 -6.86 3.43 22.76
N GLY A 83 -6.32 4.58 23.08
CA GLY A 83 -5.51 4.82 24.26
C GLY A 83 -5.34 6.33 24.50
N PRO A 84 -4.97 6.75 25.70
CA PRO A 84 -4.75 8.17 25.96
C PRO A 84 -3.53 8.68 25.21
N ALA A 85 -3.67 9.81 24.50
CA ALA A 85 -2.54 10.51 23.91
C ALA A 85 -1.57 10.98 25.00
N THR A 86 -0.28 10.75 24.79
CA THR A 86 0.78 11.06 25.76
C THR A 86 1.47 12.40 25.49
N GLY A 87 1.16 13.04 24.36
CA GLY A 87 1.76 14.29 23.95
C GLY A 87 0.93 15.06 22.94
N ARG A 88 1.42 16.24 22.57
CA ARG A 88 0.71 17.17 21.68
C ARG A 88 0.50 16.60 20.27
N ASP A 89 1.45 15.81 19.78
CA ASP A 89 1.44 15.26 18.42
C ASP A 89 1.12 13.76 18.40
N ASP A 90 0.55 13.24 19.50
CA ASP A 90 0.13 11.86 19.65
C ASP A 90 -1.37 11.69 19.32
N PHE A 91 -1.80 10.46 19.08
CA PHE A 91 -3.17 10.10 18.72
C PHE A 91 -3.87 9.31 19.82
N ASP A 92 -5.20 9.39 19.86
CA ASP A 92 -6.05 8.66 20.80
C ASP A 92 -6.67 7.40 20.17
N VAL A 93 -6.82 7.41 18.86
CA VAL A 93 -7.48 6.34 18.11
C VAL A 93 -6.64 5.97 16.90
N MET A 94 -6.50 4.67 16.67
CA MET A 94 -5.87 4.12 15.49
C MET A 94 -6.83 3.16 14.78
N PHE A 95 -7.09 3.41 13.50
CA PHE A 95 -7.74 2.43 12.64
C PHE A 95 -6.68 1.67 11.87
N LEU A 96 -6.81 0.34 11.88
CA LEU A 96 -5.95 -0.59 11.17
C LEU A 96 -6.82 -1.39 10.20
N VAL A 97 -6.50 -1.33 8.92
CA VAL A 97 -7.17 -2.10 7.87
C VAL A 97 -6.13 -3.01 7.21
N GLU A 98 -6.38 -4.30 7.26
CA GLU A 98 -5.51 -5.30 6.67
C GLU A 98 -5.94 -5.61 5.23
N TYR A 99 -5.03 -5.44 4.29
CA TYR A 99 -5.16 -5.82 2.90
C TYR A 99 -4.25 -7.00 2.58
N LYS A 100 -4.67 -7.87 1.67
CA LYS A 100 -3.92 -9.08 1.32
C LYS A 100 -2.50 -8.77 0.81
N ASN A 101 -2.34 -7.72 0.01
CA ASN A 101 -1.09 -7.27 -0.58
C ASN A 101 -1.25 -5.87 -1.18
N TRP A 102 -0.20 -5.32 -1.77
CA TRP A 102 -0.22 -4.01 -2.43
C TRP A 102 -1.20 -3.91 -3.60
N ALA A 103 -1.41 -4.98 -4.36
CA ALA A 103 -2.35 -5.00 -5.49
C ALA A 103 -3.83 -4.80 -5.05
N ALA A 104 -4.14 -5.01 -3.76
CA ALA A 104 -5.47 -4.73 -3.22
C ALA A 104 -5.84 -3.23 -3.27
N PHE A 105 -4.86 -2.34 -3.40
CA PHE A 105 -5.08 -0.90 -3.54
C PHE A 105 -5.48 -0.48 -4.96
N ASP A 106 -5.32 -1.35 -5.96
CA ASP A 106 -5.69 -1.03 -7.33
C ASP A 106 -7.20 -0.80 -7.46
N GLY A 107 -7.58 0.44 -7.79
CA GLY A 107 -8.98 0.85 -7.90
C GLY A 107 -9.76 0.85 -6.58
N ILE A 108 -9.08 0.86 -5.42
CA ILE A 108 -9.71 0.76 -4.10
C ILE A 108 -10.69 1.90 -3.82
N ASN A 109 -10.37 3.13 -4.24
CA ASN A 109 -11.24 4.29 -4.02
C ASN A 109 -12.62 4.08 -4.64
N ALA A 110 -12.69 3.69 -5.91
CA ALA A 110 -13.97 3.46 -6.59
C ALA A 110 -14.81 2.35 -5.90
N ARG A 111 -14.14 1.33 -5.34
CA ARG A 111 -14.81 0.26 -4.59
C ARG A 111 -15.38 0.77 -3.26
N TYR A 112 -14.61 1.59 -2.53
CA TYR A 112 -15.11 2.20 -1.29
C TYR A 112 -16.19 3.24 -1.55
N ASP A 113 -16.11 4.01 -2.64
CA ASP A 113 -17.16 4.95 -3.05
C ASP A 113 -18.48 4.21 -3.30
N ALA A 114 -18.44 3.05 -3.95
CA ALA A 114 -19.64 2.21 -4.15
C ALA A 114 -20.22 1.71 -2.83
N ILE A 115 -19.38 1.25 -1.89
CA ILE A 115 -19.81 0.81 -0.55
C ILE A 115 -20.42 1.99 0.22
N THR A 116 -19.74 3.12 0.21
CA THR A 116 -20.16 4.33 0.95
C THR A 116 -21.48 4.86 0.41
N SER A 117 -21.64 4.92 -0.90
CA SER A 117 -22.89 5.32 -1.54
C SER A 117 -24.03 4.36 -1.21
N LYS A 118 -23.79 3.06 -1.14
CA LYS A 118 -24.77 2.05 -0.74
C LYS A 118 -25.22 2.21 0.72
N ILE A 119 -24.28 2.52 1.63
CA ILE A 119 -24.53 2.54 3.08
C ILE A 119 -25.01 3.90 3.57
N ILE A 120 -24.43 4.99 3.08
CA ILE A 120 -24.71 6.36 3.53
C ILE A 120 -25.75 7.03 2.63
N GLY A 121 -25.70 6.75 1.33
CA GLY A 121 -26.57 7.35 0.32
C GLY A 121 -25.89 8.49 -0.43
N SER A 122 -26.60 9.61 -0.60
CA SER A 122 -26.14 10.70 -1.48
C SER A 122 -24.82 11.34 -1.04
N GLU A 123 -24.16 11.98 -1.99
CA GLU A 123 -22.90 12.69 -1.78
C GLU A 123 -23.05 13.79 -0.72
N GLU A 124 -24.18 14.52 -0.72
CA GLU A 124 -24.46 15.57 0.26
C GLU A 124 -24.46 15.01 1.70
N LYS A 125 -25.05 13.83 1.92
CA LYS A 125 -25.02 13.16 3.23
C LYS A 125 -23.63 12.75 3.63
N GLN A 126 -22.83 12.25 2.66
CA GLN A 126 -21.44 11.87 2.90
C GLN A 126 -20.62 13.09 3.32
N VAL A 127 -20.75 14.21 2.62
CA VAL A 127 -20.10 15.48 2.94
C VAL A 127 -20.52 15.98 4.32
N GLN A 128 -21.82 15.97 4.66
CA GLN A 128 -22.30 16.36 5.98
C GLN A 128 -21.68 15.54 7.10
N ILE A 129 -21.60 14.21 6.93
CA ILE A 129 -20.99 13.33 7.91
C ILE A 129 -19.49 13.62 8.05
N MET A 130 -18.79 13.81 6.95
CA MET A 130 -17.35 14.15 6.97
C MET A 130 -17.10 15.48 7.66
N THR A 131 -17.90 16.50 7.37
CA THR A 131 -17.81 17.81 8.01
C THR A 131 -18.01 17.72 9.52
N LYS A 132 -19.06 17.03 9.99
CA LYS A 132 -19.28 16.80 11.43
C LYS A 132 -18.13 16.08 12.09
N ARG A 133 -17.49 15.13 11.41
CA ARG A 133 -16.33 14.43 11.96
C ARG A 133 -15.14 15.36 12.19
N THR A 134 -14.92 16.36 11.34
CA THR A 134 -13.84 17.34 11.53
C THR A 134 -14.07 18.27 12.73
N GLU A 135 -15.32 18.40 13.18
CA GLU A 135 -15.64 19.17 14.38
C GLU A 135 -15.17 18.47 15.68
N VAL A 136 -15.05 17.15 15.68
CA VAL A 136 -14.75 16.34 16.86
C VAL A 136 -13.39 15.65 16.84
N ARG A 137 -12.72 15.61 15.66
CA ARG A 137 -11.43 14.93 15.50
C ARG A 137 -10.51 15.64 14.52
N GLU A 138 -9.25 15.27 14.57
CA GLU A 138 -8.21 15.56 13.60
C GLU A 138 -7.57 14.25 13.12
N ILE A 139 -7.27 14.12 11.83
CA ILE A 139 -6.46 13.02 11.30
C ILE A 139 -5.01 13.52 11.32
N LEU A 140 -4.17 12.90 12.15
CA LEU A 140 -2.76 13.25 12.28
C LEU A 140 -1.91 12.65 11.17
N GLY A 141 -2.36 11.53 10.60
CA GLY A 141 -1.65 10.89 9.50
C GLY A 141 -2.28 9.59 9.06
N GLU A 142 -1.94 9.22 7.83
CA GLU A 142 -2.35 7.96 7.22
C GLU A 142 -1.15 7.35 6.50
N LYS A 143 -0.98 6.03 6.59
CA LYS A 143 0.09 5.32 5.90
C LYS A 143 -0.24 3.87 5.65
N ALA A 144 0.29 3.33 4.56
CA ALA A 144 0.31 1.89 4.32
C ALA A 144 1.68 1.31 4.71
N MET A 145 1.68 0.16 5.37
CA MET A 145 2.89 -0.54 5.82
C MET A 145 2.81 -2.02 5.46
N GLN A 146 3.92 -2.55 4.95
CA GLN A 146 4.07 -3.98 4.70
C GLN A 146 4.45 -4.69 6.00
N GLU A 147 3.72 -5.73 6.34
CA GLU A 147 4.13 -6.66 7.40
C GLU A 147 5.33 -7.49 6.94
N LEU A 148 6.33 -7.61 7.80
CA LEU A 148 7.48 -8.47 7.59
C LEU A 148 7.48 -9.56 8.66
N ILE A 149 7.46 -10.82 8.22
CA ILE A 149 7.46 -12.00 9.08
C ILE A 149 8.86 -12.56 9.07
N ALA A 150 9.55 -12.53 10.22
CA ALA A 150 10.88 -13.11 10.39
C ALA A 150 10.85 -14.63 10.13
N LYS A 151 11.89 -15.12 9.45
CA LYS A 151 12.09 -16.56 9.20
C LYS A 151 12.73 -17.27 10.38
#